data_e7e484c3295553c70da49c1717ebaa87
#
_entry.id   e7e484c3295553c70da49c1717ebaa87
#
_cell.length_a   1.000
_cell.length_b   1.000
_cell.length_c   1.000
_cell.angle_alpha   90.00
_cell.angle_beta   90.00
_cell.angle_gamma   90.00
#
_symmetry.space_group_name_H-M   'P 1'
#
loop_
_entity.id
_entity.type
_entity.pdbx_description
1 polymer ?
#
loop_
_entity_poly.entity_id
_entity_poly.type
_entity_poly.pdbx_seq_one_letter_code
_entity_poly.pdbx_strand_id
1 'polypeptide(L)'
;MKNATLGAPAQTSPFYPRAAAATVTDVMRPPLTAAGQDDHVAAAAYLMKHAGTTALMVVDARSGQPAGIITQADVARAIAAGKDLNDVRVHAAMTTRPAITTATSIRDAARMMTTRRFRHLPVAGDAGLLGLIDVNDLCQALSDAA
;
A
#
# COMPACT_ATOMS: atom_id res chain seq x y z
N MET A 1 32.03 26.01 -21.55
CA MET A 1 31.67 25.83 -22.01
C MET A 1 30.86 24.89 -21.95
N LYS A 2 30.60 24.36 -21.84
CA LYS A 2 29.99 23.26 -21.79
C LYS A 2 29.31 23.07 -20.56
N ASN A 3 29.29 24.00 -19.70
CA ASN A 3 28.64 23.82 -18.47
C ASN A 3 27.22 23.59 -18.66
N ALA A 4 26.58 24.26 -19.48
CA ALA A 4 25.15 24.08 -19.68
C ALA A 4 24.85 22.66 -20.04
N THR A 5 25.73 22.08 -20.81
CA THR A 5 25.51 20.71 -21.17
C THR A 5 25.61 19.81 -20.00
N LEU A 6 26.51 20.12 -19.12
CA LEU A 6 26.64 19.31 -17.95
C LEU A 6 25.41 19.41 -17.10
N GLY A 7 24.86 20.58 -17.01
CA GLY A 7 23.66 20.73 -16.23
C GLY A 7 22.51 19.95 -16.80
N ALA A 8 22.41 19.91 -18.11
CA ALA A 8 21.32 19.17 -18.72
C ALA A 8 21.35 17.69 -18.36
N PRO A 9 22.48 17.04 -18.44
CA PRO A 9 22.51 15.64 -18.02
C PRO A 9 22.09 15.43 -16.60
N ALA A 10 22.50 16.31 -15.73
CA ALA A 10 22.12 16.18 -14.35
C ALA A 10 20.63 16.29 -14.20
N GLN A 11 20.04 17.19 -14.95
CA GLN A 11 18.61 17.37 -14.85
C GLN A 11 17.86 16.21 -15.45
N THR A 12 18.42 15.66 -16.48
CA THR A 12 17.74 14.56 -17.15
C THR A 12 18.11 13.23 -16.54
N SER A 13 18.87 13.24 -15.47
CA SER A 13 19.16 11.98 -14.80
C SER A 13 17.86 11.24 -14.53
N PRO A 14 17.75 10.06 -15.04
CA PRO A 14 16.52 9.32 -14.85
C PRO A 14 16.32 8.91 -13.42
N PHE A 15 17.40 8.92 -12.66
CA PHE A 15 17.24 8.44 -11.33
C PHE A 15 16.69 9.48 -10.42
N TYR A 16 17.45 10.45 -10.14
CA TYR A 16 17.15 11.33 -9.05
C TYR A 16 15.92 12.17 -9.29
N PRO A 17 15.81 12.85 -10.41
CA PRO A 17 14.61 13.62 -10.68
C PRO A 17 13.36 12.76 -10.75
N ARG A 18 13.47 11.60 -11.35
CA ARG A 18 12.31 10.72 -11.42
C ARG A 18 11.87 10.29 -10.04
N ALA A 19 12.81 9.83 -9.22
CA ALA A 19 12.47 9.39 -7.88
C ALA A 19 11.90 10.53 -7.05
N ALA A 20 12.43 11.73 -7.23
CA ALA A 20 11.95 12.87 -6.48
C ALA A 20 10.59 13.37 -6.97
N ALA A 21 10.37 13.29 -8.27
CA ALA A 21 9.15 13.80 -8.88
C ALA A 21 8.05 12.74 -8.97
N ALA A 22 8.39 11.48 -8.89
CA ALA A 22 7.41 10.41 -9.02
C ALA A 22 6.44 10.41 -7.86
N THR A 23 5.22 10.05 -8.14
CA THR A 23 4.19 9.92 -7.13
C THR A 23 3.81 8.45 -6.96
N VAL A 24 3.03 8.21 -5.92
CA VAL A 24 2.57 6.85 -5.61
C VAL A 24 1.73 6.25 -6.73
N THR A 25 1.15 7.08 -7.59
CA THR A 25 0.39 6.61 -8.74
C THR A 25 1.23 5.74 -9.66
N ASP A 26 2.53 6.03 -9.75
CA ASP A 26 3.42 5.31 -10.64
C ASP A 26 3.73 3.89 -10.17
N VAL A 27 3.52 3.61 -8.90
CA VAL A 27 3.94 2.33 -8.32
C VAL A 27 2.82 1.61 -7.57
N MET A 28 1.68 2.24 -7.39
CA MET A 28 0.57 1.59 -6.68
C MET A 28 0.00 0.44 -7.48
N ARG A 29 -0.50 -0.55 -6.77
CA ARG A 29 -1.20 -1.68 -7.38
C ARG A 29 -2.70 -1.44 -7.27
N PRO A 30 -3.45 -1.79 -8.32
CA PRO A 30 -4.90 -1.64 -8.24
C PRO A 30 -5.47 -2.59 -7.18
N PRO A 31 -6.55 -2.20 -6.51
CA PRO A 31 -7.16 -3.05 -5.49
C PRO A 31 -8.03 -4.11 -6.14
N LEU A 32 -7.39 -5.07 -6.79
CA LEU A 32 -8.10 -6.10 -7.54
C LEU A 32 -8.91 -7.02 -6.65
N THR A 33 -8.49 -7.17 -5.41
CA THR A 33 -9.16 -8.07 -4.48
C THR A 33 -9.28 -7.34 -3.15
N ALA A 34 -10.48 -7.31 -2.62
CA ALA A 34 -10.76 -6.69 -1.33
C ALA A 34 -11.50 -7.68 -0.44
N ALA A 35 -11.33 -7.50 0.87
CA ALA A 35 -12.08 -8.26 1.86
C ALA A 35 -13.21 -7.39 2.40
N GLY A 36 -14.32 -8.01 2.77
CA GLY A 36 -15.39 -7.32 3.47
C GLY A 36 -15.15 -7.29 4.96
N GLN A 37 -15.67 -6.28 5.62
CA GLN A 37 -15.53 -6.15 7.08
C GLN A 37 -16.09 -7.35 7.82
N ASP A 38 -17.16 -7.93 7.30
CA ASP A 38 -17.85 -9.02 7.97
C ASP A 38 -17.36 -10.40 7.53
N ASP A 39 -16.40 -10.46 6.63
CA ASP A 39 -15.79 -11.72 6.25
C ASP A 39 -14.97 -12.28 7.42
N HIS A 40 -14.78 -13.58 7.42
CA HIS A 40 -13.89 -14.20 8.40
C HIS A 40 -12.44 -13.97 7.99
N VAL A 41 -11.56 -13.89 8.97
CA VAL A 41 -10.13 -13.71 8.71
C VAL A 41 -9.57 -14.86 7.88
N ALA A 42 -10.10 -16.07 8.05
CA ALA A 42 -9.69 -17.21 7.24
C ALA A 42 -9.92 -16.96 5.75
N ALA A 43 -11.05 -16.34 5.39
CA ALA A 43 -11.33 -16.00 4.00
C ALA A 43 -10.34 -14.96 3.47
N ALA A 44 -10.02 -13.97 4.29
CA ALA A 44 -9.05 -12.95 3.89
C ALA A 44 -7.66 -13.57 3.66
N ALA A 45 -7.25 -14.48 4.55
CA ALA A 45 -5.97 -15.16 4.40
C ALA A 45 -5.93 -15.98 3.12
N TYR A 46 -7.03 -16.65 2.79
CA TYR A 46 -7.15 -17.40 1.56
C TYR A 46 -7.00 -16.48 0.33
N LEU A 47 -7.66 -15.33 0.36
CA LEU A 47 -7.58 -14.37 -0.74
C LEU A 47 -6.17 -13.82 -0.91
N MET A 48 -5.48 -13.54 0.20
CA MET A 48 -4.10 -13.09 0.14
C MET A 48 -3.21 -14.12 -0.55
N LYS A 49 -3.38 -15.38 -0.20
CA LYS A 49 -2.59 -16.44 -0.79
C LYS A 49 -2.84 -16.56 -2.28
N HIS A 50 -4.10 -16.55 -2.68
CA HIS A 50 -4.46 -16.72 -4.09
C HIS A 50 -4.10 -15.51 -4.93
N ALA A 51 -4.19 -14.32 -4.37
CA ALA A 51 -3.82 -13.10 -5.08
C ALA A 51 -2.32 -12.83 -5.06
N GLY A 52 -1.56 -13.59 -4.27
CA GLY A 52 -0.12 -13.38 -4.15
C GLY A 52 0.22 -12.04 -3.51
N THR A 53 -0.59 -11.60 -2.54
CA THR A 53 -0.40 -10.32 -1.89
C THR A 53 -0.28 -10.51 -0.38
N THR A 54 0.33 -9.53 0.27
CA THR A 54 0.53 -9.56 1.72
C THR A 54 -0.49 -8.71 2.46
N ALA A 55 -1.40 -8.06 1.75
CA ALA A 55 -2.42 -7.22 2.34
C ALA A 55 -3.62 -7.11 1.41
N LEU A 56 -4.78 -6.89 2.00
CA LEU A 56 -6.01 -6.63 1.28
C LEU A 56 -6.64 -5.36 1.82
N MET A 57 -7.27 -4.61 0.95
CA MET A 57 -8.15 -3.54 1.38
C MET A 57 -9.39 -4.15 1.99
N VAL A 58 -9.88 -3.50 3.03
CA VAL A 58 -11.13 -3.89 3.67
C VAL A 58 -12.17 -2.83 3.34
N VAL A 59 -13.30 -3.27 2.83
CA VAL A 59 -14.37 -2.36 2.43
C VAL A 59 -15.60 -2.61 3.30
N ASP A 60 -16.34 -1.54 3.51
CA ASP A 60 -17.63 -1.60 4.16
C ASP A 60 -18.63 -2.18 3.17
N ALA A 61 -19.34 -3.23 3.56
CA ALA A 61 -20.25 -3.92 2.67
C ALA A 61 -21.42 -3.05 2.24
N ARG A 62 -21.79 -2.06 3.04
CA ARG A 62 -22.94 -1.21 2.73
C ARG A 62 -22.56 -0.08 1.79
N SER A 63 -21.48 0.61 2.09
CA SER A 63 -21.11 1.81 1.34
C SER A 63 -20.08 1.51 0.24
N GLY A 64 -19.38 0.38 0.31
CA GLY A 64 -18.28 0.09 -0.58
C GLY A 64 -17.06 0.94 -0.33
N GLN A 65 -17.08 1.73 0.75
CA GLN A 65 -15.96 2.61 1.07
C GLN A 65 -14.86 1.87 1.80
N PRO A 66 -13.61 2.32 1.67
CA PRO A 66 -12.51 1.71 2.39
C PRO A 66 -12.73 1.84 3.90
N ALA A 67 -12.59 0.74 4.60
CA ALA A 67 -12.74 0.70 6.05
C ALA A 67 -11.41 0.48 6.76
N GLY A 68 -10.43 -0.10 6.05
CA GLY A 68 -9.13 -0.38 6.63
C GLY A 68 -8.34 -1.32 5.74
N ILE A 69 -7.37 -1.96 6.33
CA ILE A 69 -6.50 -2.87 5.62
C ILE A 69 -6.24 -4.08 6.52
N ILE A 70 -6.23 -5.26 5.95
CA ILE A 70 -5.84 -6.45 6.69
C ILE A 70 -4.58 -7.02 6.05
N THR A 71 -3.58 -7.32 6.87
CA THR A 71 -2.27 -7.75 6.43
C THR A 71 -1.96 -9.14 6.96
N GLN A 72 -0.91 -9.76 6.40
CA GLN A 72 -0.41 -11.01 6.93
C GLN A 72 -0.01 -10.86 8.41
N ALA A 73 0.50 -9.71 8.80
CA ALA A 73 0.85 -9.46 10.19
C ALA A 73 -0.39 -9.47 11.09
N ASP A 74 -1.50 -8.96 10.60
CA ASP A 74 -2.76 -8.99 11.36
C ASP A 74 -3.24 -10.43 11.54
N VAL A 75 -3.13 -11.24 10.50
CA VAL A 75 -3.49 -12.66 10.57
C VAL A 75 -2.60 -13.37 11.58
N ALA A 76 -1.30 -13.12 11.50
CA ALA A 76 -0.35 -13.73 12.43
C ALA A 76 -0.63 -13.33 13.88
N ARG A 77 -1.02 -12.07 14.09
CA ARG A 77 -1.36 -11.59 15.42
C ARG A 77 -2.60 -12.30 15.97
N ALA A 78 -3.59 -12.52 15.14
CA ALA A 78 -4.79 -13.24 15.54
C ALA A 78 -4.46 -14.69 15.94
N ILE A 79 -3.60 -15.34 15.15
CA ILE A 79 -3.14 -16.69 15.46
C ILE A 79 -2.39 -16.72 16.78
N ALA A 80 -1.46 -15.78 16.98
CA ALA A 80 -0.67 -15.71 18.18
C ALA A 80 -1.52 -15.44 19.42
N ALA A 81 -2.66 -14.78 19.26
CA ALA A 81 -3.59 -14.54 20.34
C ALA A 81 -4.51 -15.74 20.62
N GLY A 82 -4.30 -16.85 19.91
CA GLY A 82 -5.09 -18.07 20.12
C GLY A 82 -6.48 -18.01 19.50
N LYS A 83 -6.71 -17.11 18.57
CA LYS A 83 -8.05 -16.95 17.99
C LYS A 83 -8.25 -17.91 16.82
N ASP A 84 -9.48 -18.36 16.66
CA ASP A 84 -9.84 -19.18 15.52
C ASP A 84 -10.17 -18.26 14.35
N LEU A 85 -9.41 -18.40 13.27
CA LEU A 85 -9.59 -17.54 12.09
C LEU A 85 -10.95 -17.72 11.43
N ASN A 86 -11.63 -18.80 11.68
CA ASN A 86 -12.98 -19.04 11.16
C ASN A 86 -14.05 -18.34 11.99
N ASP A 87 -13.70 -17.81 13.15
CA ASP A 87 -14.65 -17.10 14.01
C ASP A 87 -14.39 -15.59 14.05
N VAL A 88 -13.15 -15.18 13.84
CA VAL A 88 -12.79 -13.77 13.91
C VAL A 88 -13.18 -13.08 12.62
N ARG A 89 -13.91 -11.98 12.72
CA ARG A 89 -14.26 -11.17 11.57
C ARG A 89 -13.12 -10.23 11.21
N VAL A 90 -13.04 -9.89 9.93
CA VAL A 90 -11.99 -9.02 9.41
C VAL A 90 -11.96 -7.68 10.17
N HIS A 91 -13.13 -7.09 10.46
CA HIS A 91 -13.15 -5.80 11.14
C HIS A 91 -12.51 -5.85 12.53
N ALA A 92 -12.46 -7.01 13.16
CA ALA A 92 -11.84 -7.16 14.49
C ALA A 92 -10.32 -7.35 14.41
N ALA A 93 -9.81 -7.76 13.26
CA ALA A 93 -8.38 -8.01 13.09
C ALA A 93 -7.69 -6.95 12.24
N MET A 94 -8.42 -6.22 11.42
CA MET A 94 -7.85 -5.23 10.51
C MET A 94 -7.25 -4.04 11.26
N THR A 95 -6.40 -3.31 10.55
CA THR A 95 -5.81 -2.09 11.06
C THR A 95 -6.31 -0.94 10.21
N THR A 96 -6.64 0.19 10.84
CA THR A 96 -6.94 1.39 10.08
C THR A 96 -5.65 2.14 9.81
N ARG A 97 -5.53 2.65 8.59
CA ARG A 97 -4.39 3.46 8.20
C ARG A 97 -4.89 4.68 7.47
N PRO A 98 -4.19 5.81 7.60
CA PRO A 98 -4.56 6.97 6.81
C PRO A 98 -4.32 6.66 5.34
N ALA A 99 -5.28 7.03 4.51
CA ALA A 99 -5.11 6.94 3.07
C ALA A 99 -4.25 8.11 2.61
N ILE A 100 -3.37 7.84 1.64
CA ILE A 100 -2.59 8.89 1.00
C ILE A 100 -3.24 9.22 -0.34
N THR A 101 -2.89 10.36 -0.89
CA THR A 101 -3.47 10.81 -2.16
C THR A 101 -2.56 10.45 -3.32
N THR A 102 -3.10 10.55 -4.53
CA THR A 102 -2.34 10.32 -5.75
C THR A 102 -1.20 11.32 -5.93
N ALA A 103 -1.26 12.47 -5.26
CA ALA A 103 -0.21 13.48 -5.34
C ALA A 103 0.93 13.22 -4.37
N THR A 104 0.82 12.23 -3.50
CA THR A 104 1.87 11.91 -2.54
C THR A 104 3.11 11.43 -3.28
N SER A 105 4.25 12.00 -2.95
CA SER A 105 5.51 11.57 -3.54
C SER A 105 5.94 10.23 -2.98
N ILE A 106 6.76 9.52 -3.76
CA ILE A 106 7.34 8.27 -3.29
C ILE A 106 8.14 8.49 -2.02
N ARG A 107 8.84 9.62 -1.94
CA ARG A 107 9.64 9.95 -0.77
C ARG A 107 8.77 10.16 0.46
N ASP A 108 7.65 10.85 0.31
CA ASP A 108 6.77 11.10 1.45
C ASP A 108 6.09 9.81 1.91
N ALA A 109 5.70 8.96 0.97
CA ALA A 109 5.15 7.66 1.30
C ALA A 109 6.16 6.80 2.06
N ALA A 110 7.41 6.80 1.59
CA ALA A 110 8.48 6.07 2.28
C ALA A 110 8.70 6.61 3.69
N ARG A 111 8.65 7.92 3.84
CA ARG A 111 8.80 8.53 5.15
C ARG A 111 7.67 8.13 6.09
N MET A 112 6.45 8.09 5.60
CA MET A 112 5.32 7.63 6.41
C MET A 112 5.49 6.18 6.85
N MET A 113 5.92 5.33 5.94
CA MET A 113 6.12 3.92 6.26
C MET A 113 7.20 3.72 7.31
N THR A 114 8.31 4.45 7.19
CA THR A 114 9.41 4.31 8.16
C THR A 114 9.05 4.93 9.50
N THR A 115 8.44 6.09 9.49
CA THR A 115 8.11 6.79 10.73
C THR A 115 7.03 6.08 11.52
N ARG A 116 6.01 5.58 10.84
CA ARG A 116 4.88 4.94 11.49
C ARG A 116 4.95 3.43 11.47
N ARG A 117 5.98 2.88 10.85
CA ARG A 117 6.19 1.45 10.71
C ARG A 117 5.06 0.75 9.97
N PHE A 118 4.48 1.43 9.03
CA PHE A 118 3.52 0.83 8.11
C PHE A 118 4.26 0.19 6.96
N ARG A 119 3.82 -0.98 6.53
CA ARG A 119 4.39 -1.63 5.35
C ARG A 119 3.47 -1.48 4.15
N HIS A 120 2.27 -1.00 4.34
CA HIS A 120 1.26 -0.83 3.30
C HIS A 120 0.52 0.47 3.55
N LEU A 121 0.19 1.18 2.48
CA LEU A 121 -0.61 2.40 2.55
C LEU A 121 -1.67 2.36 1.46
N PRO A 122 -2.92 2.64 1.79
CA PRO A 122 -3.95 2.79 0.78
C PRO A 122 -3.83 4.14 0.07
N VAL A 123 -4.13 4.15 -1.21
CA VAL A 123 -4.14 5.36 -2.02
C VAL A 123 -5.57 5.64 -2.42
N ALA A 124 -6.07 6.80 -2.08
CA ALA A 124 -7.46 7.17 -2.35
C ALA A 124 -7.54 8.43 -3.21
N GLY A 125 -8.60 8.50 -3.99
CA GLY A 125 -8.96 9.68 -4.75
C GLY A 125 -10.37 10.11 -4.39
N ASP A 126 -10.92 11.02 -5.19
CA ASP A 126 -12.25 11.58 -4.89
C ASP A 126 -13.34 10.52 -4.92
N ALA A 127 -13.19 9.53 -5.76
CA ALA A 127 -14.20 8.49 -5.92
C ALA A 127 -13.97 7.29 -5.02
N GLY A 128 -12.99 7.35 -4.13
CA GLY A 128 -12.70 6.26 -3.20
C GLY A 128 -11.32 5.66 -3.41
N LEU A 129 -11.21 4.38 -3.12
CA LEU A 129 -9.93 3.70 -3.16
C LEU A 129 -9.45 3.48 -4.58
N LEU A 130 -8.21 3.87 -4.84
CA LEU A 130 -7.58 3.72 -6.14
C LEU A 130 -6.51 2.63 -6.17
N GLY A 131 -5.84 2.40 -5.06
CA GLY A 131 -4.78 1.43 -5.05
C GLY A 131 -4.20 1.20 -3.68
N LEU A 132 -3.20 0.35 -3.66
CA LEU A 132 -2.46 0.01 -2.47
C LEU A 132 -0.99 0.02 -2.82
N ILE A 133 -0.17 0.54 -1.92
CA ILE A 133 1.27 0.57 -2.11
C ILE A 133 1.93 -0.12 -0.92
N ASP A 134 2.90 -0.97 -1.19
CA ASP A 134 3.66 -1.61 -0.12
C ASP A 134 5.11 -1.18 -0.16
N VAL A 135 5.86 -1.57 0.86
CA VAL A 135 7.25 -1.17 0.99
C VAL A 135 8.10 -1.72 -0.17
N ASN A 136 7.73 -2.88 -0.71
CA ASN A 136 8.46 -3.44 -1.84
C ASN A 136 8.26 -2.63 -3.11
N ASP A 137 7.05 -2.10 -3.31
CA ASP A 137 6.78 -1.24 -4.46
C ASP A 137 7.66 0.00 -4.43
N LEU A 138 7.86 0.57 -3.24
CA LEU A 138 8.73 1.74 -3.09
C LEU A 138 10.19 1.37 -3.31
N CYS A 139 10.63 0.25 -2.75
CA CYS A 139 12.00 -0.20 -2.94
C CYS A 139 12.29 -0.48 -4.40
N GLN A 140 11.35 -1.08 -5.11
CA GLN A 140 11.51 -1.37 -6.52
C GLN A 140 11.64 -0.08 -7.32
N ALA A 141 10.79 0.90 -7.03
CA ALA A 141 10.84 2.19 -7.71
C ALA A 141 12.17 2.89 -7.49
N LEU A 142 12.70 2.82 -6.28
CA LEU A 142 13.98 3.43 -5.97
C LEU A 142 15.13 2.68 -6.64
N SER A 143 15.05 1.36 -6.73
CA SER A 143 16.03 0.55 -7.43
C SER A 143 16.03 0.84 -8.92
N ASP A 144 14.86 0.93 -9.51
CA ASP A 144 14.75 1.20 -10.95
C ASP A 144 15.25 2.60 -11.29
N ALA A 145 15.17 3.52 -10.35
CA ALA A 145 15.67 4.87 -10.53
C ALA A 145 17.19 4.94 -10.39
N ALA A 146 17.79 3.97 -9.75
CA ALA A 146 19.25 3.92 -9.60
C ALA A 146 19.90 3.29 -10.85
#